data_9775e97baeb8ce7d7aa672ea988b9ae2
#
_entry.id   9775e97baeb8ce7d7aa672ea988b9ae2
#
_cell.length_a   1.000
_cell.length_b   1.000
_cell.length_c   1.000
_cell.angle_alpha   90.00
_cell.angle_beta   90.00
_cell.angle_gamma   90.00
#
_symmetry.space_group_name_H-M   'P 1'
#
loop_
_entity.id
_entity.type
_entity.pdbx_description
1 polymer ?
#
loop_
_entity_poly.entity_id
_entity_poly.type
_entity_poly.pdbx_seq_one_letter_code
_entity_poly.pdbx_strand_id
1 'polypeptide(L)'
;MTFGGLPTRWEPPGASRGVALVAPGRSYPPTAPLLDFTRVALLQHGFTVQQIWWDSLTRGEEESGPWVRRHVAAAHAEEQADRVLVVGKSLGTLAAPYAAERGLDAIWLTPLLTDPSVAAAIGANPGRQLLAGGLADELWDPGVARELEQGGCEVLEVPDADHGMGTRDAVRTAEIHLEVARAVEAFLAGA
;
A
#
# COMPACT_ATOMS: atom_id res chain seq x y z
N MET A 1 -16.31 4.93 -11.99
CA MET A 1 -15.51 4.07 -12.90
C MET A 1 -15.66 2.61 -12.49
N THR A 2 -15.52 1.66 -13.42
CA THR A 2 -15.56 0.22 -13.15
C THR A 2 -14.46 -0.49 -13.94
N PHE A 3 -13.96 -1.59 -13.39
CA PHE A 3 -13.05 -2.52 -14.05
C PHE A 3 -13.64 -3.93 -13.95
N GLY A 4 -13.90 -4.57 -15.10
CA GLY A 4 -14.57 -5.87 -15.13
C GLY A 4 -15.92 -5.89 -14.40
N GLY A 5 -16.65 -4.77 -14.37
CA GLY A 5 -17.91 -4.61 -13.65
C GLY A 5 -17.78 -4.29 -12.15
N LEU A 6 -16.56 -4.31 -11.59
CA LEU A 6 -16.31 -3.91 -10.20
C LEU A 6 -16.06 -2.40 -10.09
N PRO A 7 -16.57 -1.73 -9.04
CA PRO A 7 -16.25 -0.33 -8.79
C PRO A 7 -14.74 -0.15 -8.59
N THR A 8 -14.19 0.94 -9.12
CA THR A 8 -12.78 1.33 -8.87
C THR A 8 -12.68 2.48 -7.88
N ARG A 9 -13.80 3.14 -7.58
CA ARG A 9 -13.88 4.26 -6.65
C ARG A 9 -14.99 4.02 -5.63
N TRP A 10 -14.69 4.25 -4.37
CA TRP A 10 -15.55 4.01 -3.22
C TRP A 10 -15.63 5.26 -2.35
N GLU A 11 -16.85 5.63 -1.94
CA GLU A 11 -17.09 6.78 -1.08
C GLU A 11 -17.28 6.34 0.38
N PRO A 12 -16.78 7.12 1.36
CA PRO A 12 -17.08 6.89 2.76
C PRO A 12 -18.56 7.16 3.07
N PRO A 13 -19.08 6.67 4.20
CA PRO A 13 -20.50 6.91 4.60
C PRO A 13 -20.86 8.38 4.85
N GLY A 14 -19.89 9.28 4.94
CA GLY A 14 -20.07 10.71 5.19
C GLY A 14 -19.21 11.58 4.28
N ALA A 15 -18.97 12.83 4.70
CA ALA A 15 -18.07 13.71 3.97
C ALA A 15 -16.65 13.11 3.91
N SER A 16 -16.05 13.11 2.72
CA SER A 16 -14.68 12.66 2.56
C SER A 16 -13.69 13.63 3.21
N ARG A 17 -12.74 13.09 3.95
CA ARG A 17 -11.63 13.85 4.55
C ARG A 17 -10.34 13.78 3.73
N GLY A 18 -10.36 13.08 2.61
CA GLY A 18 -9.22 12.91 1.72
C GLY A 18 -9.40 11.71 0.80
N VAL A 19 -8.41 11.43 -0.02
CA VAL A 19 -8.42 10.33 -0.98
C VAL A 19 -7.26 9.37 -0.70
N ALA A 20 -7.53 8.07 -0.73
CA ALA A 20 -6.54 7.03 -0.71
C ALA A 20 -6.39 6.41 -2.12
N LEU A 21 -5.19 6.47 -2.67
CA LEU A 21 -4.82 5.86 -3.94
C LEU A 21 -4.26 4.47 -3.67
N VAL A 22 -4.96 3.43 -4.11
CA VAL A 22 -4.58 2.03 -3.83
C VAL A 22 -3.93 1.40 -5.05
N ALA A 23 -2.61 1.19 -4.97
CA ALA A 23 -1.77 0.57 -5.99
C ALA A 23 -1.53 -0.92 -5.67
N PRO A 24 -2.07 -1.86 -6.46
CA PRO A 24 -2.03 -3.28 -6.16
C PRO A 24 -0.68 -3.93 -6.48
N GLY A 25 -0.55 -5.22 -6.15
CA GLY A 25 0.58 -6.06 -6.54
C GLY A 25 0.51 -6.51 -8.01
N ARG A 26 1.55 -7.24 -8.45
CA ARG A 26 1.61 -7.80 -9.81
C ARG A 26 0.45 -8.77 -10.08
N SER A 27 0.23 -9.71 -9.18
CA SER A 27 -0.83 -10.73 -9.24
C SER A 27 -1.71 -10.69 -7.99
N TYR A 28 -1.82 -9.53 -7.37
CA TYR A 28 -2.57 -9.30 -6.15
C TYR A 28 -3.54 -8.14 -6.39
N PRO A 29 -4.78 -8.42 -6.82
CA PRO A 29 -5.73 -7.38 -7.21
C PRO A 29 -6.23 -6.58 -6.00
N PRO A 30 -6.84 -5.39 -6.21
CA PRO A 30 -7.40 -4.57 -5.14
C PRO A 30 -8.49 -5.25 -4.28
N THR A 31 -9.09 -6.33 -4.79
CA THR A 31 -10.08 -7.16 -4.07
C THR A 31 -9.47 -8.28 -3.23
N ALA A 32 -8.16 -8.46 -3.27
CA ALA A 32 -7.51 -9.46 -2.43
C ALA A 32 -7.43 -8.98 -0.96
N PRO A 33 -7.39 -9.89 0.01
CA PRO A 33 -7.70 -9.60 1.42
C PRO A 33 -6.98 -8.41 2.03
N LEU A 34 -5.65 -8.30 1.87
CA LEU A 34 -4.91 -7.17 2.47
C LEU A 34 -5.40 -5.82 1.98
N LEU A 35 -5.64 -5.69 0.67
CA LEU A 35 -6.09 -4.44 0.07
C LEU A 35 -7.59 -4.20 0.32
N ASP A 36 -8.39 -5.27 0.38
CA ASP A 36 -9.83 -5.14 0.65
C ASP A 36 -10.08 -4.74 2.11
N PHE A 37 -9.40 -5.33 3.10
CA PHE A 37 -9.49 -4.89 4.48
C PHE A 37 -8.97 -3.46 4.66
N THR A 38 -7.86 -3.11 4.01
CA THR A 38 -7.35 -1.73 4.01
C THR A 38 -8.36 -0.75 3.41
N ARG A 39 -9.04 -1.10 2.31
CA ARG A 39 -10.12 -0.29 1.73
C ARG A 39 -11.25 -0.06 2.73
N VAL A 40 -11.68 -1.11 3.44
CA VAL A 40 -12.74 -0.99 4.46
C VAL A 40 -12.31 -0.05 5.58
N ALA A 41 -11.10 -0.20 6.11
CA ALA A 41 -10.55 0.68 7.13
C ALA A 41 -10.50 2.15 6.66
N LEU A 42 -9.99 2.39 5.46
CA LEU A 42 -9.94 3.74 4.85
C LEU A 42 -11.33 4.39 4.77
N LEU A 43 -12.34 3.65 4.31
CA LEU A 43 -13.71 4.13 4.25
C LEU A 43 -14.28 4.46 5.62
N GLN A 44 -14.00 3.63 6.65
CA GLN A 44 -14.41 3.87 8.04
C GLN A 44 -13.75 5.13 8.60
N HIS A 45 -12.50 5.42 8.21
CA HIS A 45 -11.78 6.63 8.58
C HIS A 45 -12.08 7.83 7.69
N GLY A 46 -13.08 7.75 6.82
CA GLY A 46 -13.59 8.87 6.03
C GLY A 46 -12.79 9.18 4.77
N PHE A 47 -11.95 8.27 4.27
CA PHE A 47 -11.29 8.45 2.99
C PHE A 47 -12.16 7.96 1.84
N THR A 48 -12.23 8.72 0.75
CA THR A 48 -12.57 8.16 -0.56
C THR A 48 -11.45 7.24 -1.01
N VAL A 49 -11.77 6.08 -1.55
CA VAL A 49 -10.76 5.12 -2.00
C VAL A 49 -10.80 4.98 -3.52
N GLN A 50 -9.72 5.36 -4.18
CA GLN A 50 -9.49 5.16 -5.60
C GLN A 50 -8.57 3.95 -5.79
N GLN A 51 -9.12 2.84 -6.28
CA GLN A 51 -8.38 1.62 -6.59
C GLN A 51 -7.82 1.68 -8.01
N ILE A 52 -6.51 1.51 -8.13
CA ILE A 52 -5.84 1.37 -9.43
C ILE A 52 -5.96 -0.09 -9.86
N TRP A 53 -6.50 -0.30 -11.05
CA TRP A 53 -6.58 -1.61 -11.65
C TRP A 53 -5.67 -1.67 -12.86
N TRP A 54 -4.77 -2.61 -12.87
CA TRP A 54 -3.86 -2.84 -13.99
C TRP A 54 -3.72 -4.34 -14.29
N ASP A 55 -3.37 -4.61 -15.51
CA ASP A 55 -2.82 -5.89 -15.92
C ASP A 55 -1.32 -5.70 -16.15
N SER A 56 -0.51 -6.21 -15.22
CA SER A 56 0.95 -6.06 -15.29
C SER A 56 1.57 -6.76 -16.50
N LEU A 57 0.84 -7.68 -17.14
CA LEU A 57 1.29 -8.34 -18.37
C LEU A 57 1.21 -7.39 -19.58
N THR A 58 0.35 -6.37 -19.54
CA THR A 58 0.22 -5.36 -20.61
C THR A 58 1.31 -4.29 -20.56
N ARG A 59 2.16 -4.30 -19.54
CA ARG A 59 3.27 -3.34 -19.38
C ARG A 59 4.27 -3.36 -20.54
N GLY A 60 4.44 -4.51 -21.21
CA GLY A 60 5.44 -4.67 -22.26
C GLY A 60 6.86 -4.56 -21.72
N GLU A 61 7.71 -3.81 -22.40
CA GLU A 61 9.13 -3.60 -22.07
C GLU A 61 9.35 -2.38 -21.12
N GLU A 62 8.31 -1.61 -20.77
CA GLU A 62 8.43 -0.49 -19.85
C GLU A 62 8.92 -0.98 -18.47
N GLU A 63 9.84 -0.24 -17.85
CA GLU A 63 10.30 -0.55 -16.50
C GLU A 63 9.17 -0.40 -15.48
N SER A 64 9.15 -1.29 -14.48
CA SER A 64 8.06 -1.34 -13.49
C SER A 64 7.89 -0.06 -12.70
N GLY A 65 8.98 0.59 -12.30
CA GLY A 65 8.95 1.82 -11.51
C GLY A 65 8.25 2.97 -12.22
N PRO A 66 8.73 3.42 -13.40
CA PRO A 66 8.06 4.45 -14.20
C PRO A 66 6.60 4.11 -14.50
N TRP A 67 6.32 2.86 -14.85
CA TRP A 67 4.98 2.38 -15.17
C TRP A 67 4.02 2.52 -13.98
N VAL A 68 4.40 2.07 -12.78
CA VAL A 68 3.59 2.22 -11.56
C VAL A 68 3.36 3.69 -11.23
N ARG A 69 4.43 4.51 -11.23
CA ARG A 69 4.32 5.94 -10.92
C ARG A 69 3.38 6.68 -11.88
N ARG A 70 3.40 6.33 -13.17
CA ARG A 70 2.49 6.91 -14.17
C ARG A 70 1.03 6.60 -13.86
N HIS A 71 0.71 5.36 -13.43
CA HIS A 71 -0.65 4.97 -13.06
C HIS A 71 -1.11 5.67 -11.77
N VAL A 72 -0.24 5.78 -10.78
CA VAL A 72 -0.55 6.51 -9.53
C VAL A 72 -0.74 8.00 -9.80
N ALA A 73 0.12 8.60 -10.64
CA ALA A 73 -0.02 10.00 -11.04
C ALA A 73 -1.32 10.26 -11.81
N ALA A 74 -1.71 9.35 -12.70
CA ALA A 74 -2.98 9.46 -13.44
C ALA A 74 -4.18 9.38 -12.49
N ALA A 75 -4.19 8.42 -11.55
CA ALA A 75 -5.25 8.28 -10.55
C ALA A 75 -5.32 9.51 -9.64
N HIS A 76 -4.17 10.06 -9.22
CA HIS A 76 -4.10 11.29 -8.41
C HIS A 76 -4.65 12.50 -9.18
N ALA A 77 -4.37 12.61 -10.47
CA ALA A 77 -4.84 13.74 -11.29
C ALA A 77 -6.37 13.76 -11.49
N GLU A 78 -7.05 12.63 -11.28
CA GLU A 78 -8.51 12.54 -11.32
C GLU A 78 -9.18 13.01 -10.02
N GLU A 79 -8.40 13.18 -8.94
CA GLU A 79 -8.88 13.53 -7.60
C GLU A 79 -8.52 14.98 -7.25
N GLN A 80 -9.51 15.69 -6.68
CA GLN A 80 -9.36 17.06 -6.19
C GLN A 80 -9.47 17.05 -4.66
N ALA A 81 -8.43 16.54 -3.99
CA ALA A 81 -8.41 16.45 -2.54
C ALA A 81 -7.12 17.07 -1.98
N ASP A 82 -7.27 17.89 -0.94
CA ASP A 82 -6.13 18.50 -0.23
C ASP A 82 -5.29 17.47 0.52
N ARG A 83 -5.92 16.35 0.90
CA ARG A 83 -5.26 15.23 1.58
C ARG A 83 -5.28 13.98 0.74
N VAL A 84 -4.10 13.46 0.46
CA VAL A 84 -3.91 12.23 -0.32
C VAL A 84 -3.03 11.26 0.47
N LEU A 85 -3.45 9.99 0.50
CA LEU A 85 -2.71 8.88 1.08
C LEU A 85 -2.45 7.84 -0.01
N VAL A 86 -1.25 7.28 -0.04
CA VAL A 86 -0.91 6.20 -0.99
C VAL A 86 -0.88 4.87 -0.25
N VAL A 87 -1.57 3.86 -0.80
CA VAL A 87 -1.45 2.47 -0.36
C VAL A 87 -0.79 1.69 -1.48
N GLY A 88 0.36 1.09 -1.21
CA GLY A 88 1.06 0.25 -2.17
C GLY A 88 1.24 -1.17 -1.65
N LYS A 89 0.93 -2.18 -2.48
CA LYS A 89 1.23 -3.58 -2.17
C LYS A 89 2.25 -4.13 -3.18
N SER A 90 3.39 -4.68 -2.70
CA SER A 90 4.38 -5.33 -3.57
C SER A 90 4.78 -4.43 -4.75
N LEU A 91 4.45 -4.80 -5.98
CA LEU A 91 4.67 -3.96 -7.17
C LEU A 91 4.18 -2.52 -6.97
N GLY A 92 3.04 -2.33 -6.30
CA GLY A 92 2.50 -1.01 -6.00
C GLY A 92 3.40 -0.13 -5.14
N THR A 93 4.36 -0.72 -4.42
CA THR A 93 5.32 0.04 -3.59
C THR A 93 6.38 0.78 -4.40
N LEU A 94 6.50 0.49 -5.72
CA LEU A 94 7.27 1.31 -6.65
C LEU A 94 6.67 2.73 -6.84
N ALA A 95 5.54 3.02 -6.20
CA ALA A 95 5.00 4.36 -6.03
C ALA A 95 5.71 5.18 -4.94
N ALA A 96 6.60 4.58 -4.13
CA ALA A 96 7.26 5.28 -3.02
C ALA A 96 7.99 6.57 -3.46
N PRO A 97 8.74 6.62 -4.57
CA PRO A 97 9.31 7.88 -5.03
C PRO A 97 8.27 8.97 -5.34
N TYR A 98 7.11 8.59 -5.87
CA TYR A 98 6.01 9.52 -6.12
C TYR A 98 5.44 10.10 -4.82
N ALA A 99 5.26 9.27 -3.79
CA ALA A 99 4.80 9.70 -2.48
C ALA A 99 5.83 10.62 -1.80
N ALA A 100 7.11 10.24 -1.84
CA ALA A 100 8.21 11.01 -1.24
C ALA A 100 8.36 12.42 -1.85
N GLU A 101 8.32 12.53 -3.19
CA GLU A 101 8.38 13.81 -3.90
C GLU A 101 7.28 14.81 -3.48
N ARG A 102 6.18 14.30 -2.94
CA ARG A 102 4.98 15.06 -2.56
C ARG A 102 4.69 15.09 -1.07
N GLY A 103 5.51 14.40 -0.26
CA GLY A 103 5.32 14.30 1.18
C GLY A 103 3.99 13.64 1.57
N LEU A 104 3.53 12.66 0.80
CA LEU A 104 2.24 12.01 1.03
C LEU A 104 2.35 10.97 2.14
N ASP A 105 1.33 10.90 3.00
CA ASP A 105 1.16 9.76 3.90
C ASP A 105 1.06 8.45 3.11
N ALA A 106 1.56 7.35 3.67
CA ALA A 106 1.56 6.09 2.93
C ALA A 106 1.42 4.85 3.81
N ILE A 107 0.82 3.80 3.23
CA ILE A 107 0.77 2.44 3.78
C ILE A 107 1.42 1.50 2.77
N TRP A 108 2.49 0.84 3.17
CA TRP A 108 3.28 -0.07 2.36
C TRP A 108 3.08 -1.51 2.83
N LEU A 109 2.33 -2.29 2.05
CA LEU A 109 2.06 -3.70 2.34
C LEU A 109 3.03 -4.58 1.55
N THR A 110 3.82 -5.37 2.24
CA THR A 110 4.92 -6.17 1.69
C THR A 110 5.78 -5.37 0.70
N PRO A 111 6.38 -4.25 1.16
CA PRO A 111 7.20 -3.41 0.31
C PRO A 111 8.43 -4.17 -0.20
N LEU A 112 8.87 -3.80 -1.41
CA LEU A 112 10.06 -4.36 -2.04
C LEU A 112 11.33 -3.75 -1.41
N LEU A 113 11.62 -4.07 -0.14
CA LEU A 113 12.73 -3.47 0.61
C LEU A 113 14.12 -3.89 0.10
N THR A 114 14.20 -4.97 -0.68
CA THR A 114 15.40 -5.37 -1.41
C THR A 114 15.67 -4.50 -2.65
N ASP A 115 14.72 -3.65 -3.05
CA ASP A 115 14.92 -2.63 -4.08
C ASP A 115 15.43 -1.33 -3.43
N PRO A 116 16.70 -0.93 -3.68
CA PRO A 116 17.27 0.27 -3.04
C PRO A 116 16.52 1.56 -3.36
N SER A 117 15.84 1.63 -4.51
CA SER A 117 15.07 2.83 -4.89
C SER A 117 13.79 2.97 -4.08
N VAL A 118 13.15 1.85 -3.70
CA VAL A 118 11.98 1.83 -2.83
C VAL A 118 12.39 2.18 -1.41
N ALA A 119 13.41 1.52 -0.86
CA ALA A 119 13.90 1.76 0.48
C ALA A 119 14.33 3.22 0.69
N ALA A 120 15.13 3.75 -0.25
CA ALA A 120 15.59 5.14 -0.19
C ALA A 120 14.41 6.14 -0.28
N ALA A 121 13.42 5.87 -1.12
CA ALA A 121 12.25 6.75 -1.26
C ALA A 121 11.38 6.73 0.00
N ILE A 122 11.15 5.57 0.62
CA ILE A 122 10.45 5.46 1.90
C ILE A 122 11.20 6.26 2.98
N GLY A 123 12.52 6.07 3.09
CA GLY A 123 13.34 6.78 4.09
C GLY A 123 13.41 8.31 3.86
N ALA A 124 13.25 8.78 2.64
CA ALA A 124 13.25 10.21 2.30
C ALA A 124 11.87 10.88 2.40
N ASN A 125 10.79 10.12 2.53
CA ASN A 125 9.44 10.67 2.57
C ASN A 125 9.14 11.32 3.92
N PRO A 126 8.82 12.64 3.99
CA PRO A 126 8.46 13.31 5.23
C PRO A 126 7.04 13.00 5.73
N GLY A 127 6.20 12.37 4.90
CA GLY A 127 4.85 11.94 5.28
C GLY A 127 4.88 10.79 6.28
N ARG A 128 3.80 10.61 7.03
CA ARG A 128 3.66 9.45 7.92
C ARG A 128 3.58 8.17 7.11
N GLN A 129 4.23 7.11 7.58
CA GLN A 129 4.27 5.85 6.85
C GLN A 129 4.10 4.64 7.77
N LEU A 130 3.28 3.69 7.32
CA LEU A 130 3.18 2.34 7.89
C LEU A 130 3.76 1.33 6.90
N LEU A 131 4.65 0.47 7.38
CA LEU A 131 5.15 -0.68 6.66
C LEU A 131 4.63 -1.96 7.32
N ALA A 132 4.13 -2.90 6.53
CA ALA A 132 3.76 -4.23 7.00
C ALA A 132 4.38 -5.30 6.10
N GLY A 133 5.14 -6.22 6.68
CA GLY A 133 5.82 -7.29 5.96
C GLY A 133 6.09 -8.52 6.83
N GLY A 134 6.61 -9.57 6.21
CA GLY A 134 6.85 -10.84 6.86
C GLY A 134 8.30 -11.30 6.73
N LEU A 135 8.84 -11.97 7.77
CA LEU A 135 10.21 -12.47 7.76
C LEU A 135 10.42 -13.69 6.84
N ALA A 136 9.34 -14.34 6.38
CA ALA A 136 9.43 -15.38 5.36
C ALA A 136 9.29 -14.85 3.92
N ASP A 137 9.25 -13.51 3.77
CA ASP A 137 9.25 -12.83 2.47
C ASP A 137 10.69 -12.50 2.05
N GLU A 138 11.16 -13.07 0.94
CA GLU A 138 12.51 -12.82 0.39
C GLU A 138 12.72 -11.37 -0.09
N LEU A 139 11.64 -10.60 -0.27
CA LEU A 139 11.67 -9.19 -0.69
C LEU A 139 11.62 -8.21 0.50
N TRP A 140 11.44 -8.73 1.71
CA TRP A 140 11.53 -7.98 2.96
C TRP A 140 12.97 -8.04 3.49
N ASP A 141 13.57 -6.90 3.74
CA ASP A 141 14.87 -6.80 4.41
C ASP A 141 14.67 -6.27 5.85
N PRO A 142 14.87 -7.13 6.88
CA PRO A 142 14.69 -6.71 8.27
C PRO A 142 15.67 -5.64 8.74
N GLY A 143 16.85 -5.54 8.10
CA GLY A 143 17.83 -4.50 8.39
C GLY A 143 17.32 -3.14 7.92
N VAL A 144 16.88 -3.07 6.68
CA VAL A 144 16.27 -1.88 6.09
C VAL A 144 14.98 -1.49 6.83
N ALA A 145 14.13 -2.46 7.17
CA ALA A 145 12.90 -2.19 7.93
C ALA A 145 13.20 -1.51 9.28
N ARG A 146 14.22 -2.00 9.99
CA ARG A 146 14.66 -1.41 11.26
C ARG A 146 15.24 0.00 11.10
N GLU A 147 16.00 0.26 10.02
CA GLU A 147 16.50 1.61 9.72
C GLU A 147 15.35 2.58 9.43
N LEU A 148 14.34 2.15 8.69
CA LEU A 148 13.13 2.94 8.40
C LEU A 148 12.31 3.21 9.66
N GLU A 149 12.19 2.23 10.57
CA GLU A 149 11.53 2.40 11.86
C GLU A 149 12.24 3.44 12.72
N GLN A 150 13.59 3.38 12.80
CA GLN A 150 14.41 4.40 13.49
C GLN A 150 14.27 5.78 12.83
N GLY A 151 13.98 5.82 11.53
CA GLY A 151 13.67 7.03 10.75
C GLY A 151 12.27 7.59 10.98
N GLY A 152 11.41 6.89 11.75
CA GLY A 152 10.07 7.35 12.11
C GLY A 152 8.92 6.66 11.39
N CYS A 153 9.16 5.63 10.59
CA CYS A 153 8.10 4.80 10.05
C CYS A 153 7.49 3.91 11.14
N GLU A 154 6.18 3.67 11.07
CA GLU A 154 5.55 2.59 11.83
C GLU A 154 5.80 1.26 11.11
N VAL A 155 6.25 0.22 11.82
CA VAL A 155 6.59 -1.07 11.22
C VAL A 155 5.85 -2.21 11.91
N LEU A 156 5.14 -3.02 11.12
CA LEU A 156 4.62 -4.32 11.52
C LEU A 156 5.43 -5.42 10.81
N GLU A 157 6.20 -6.19 11.57
CA GLU A 157 6.94 -7.34 11.09
C GLU A 157 6.35 -8.64 11.64
N VAL A 158 5.93 -9.56 10.77
CA VAL A 158 5.31 -10.82 11.14
C VAL A 158 6.29 -11.97 10.89
N PRO A 159 6.71 -12.73 11.92
CA PRO A 159 7.81 -13.70 11.81
C PRO A 159 7.63 -14.80 10.77
N ASP A 160 6.40 -15.30 10.57
CA ASP A 160 6.09 -16.47 9.75
C ASP A 160 5.36 -16.14 8.44
N ALA A 161 5.13 -14.85 8.15
CA ALA A 161 4.40 -14.43 6.96
C ALA A 161 5.28 -14.37 5.71
N ASP A 162 4.76 -14.88 4.60
CA ASP A 162 5.35 -14.78 3.28
C ASP A 162 5.01 -13.46 2.57
N HIS A 163 5.40 -13.31 1.31
CA HIS A 163 5.12 -12.12 0.48
C HIS A 163 3.61 -11.84 0.27
N GLY A 164 2.74 -12.82 0.49
CA GLY A 164 1.28 -12.68 0.49
C GLY A 164 0.70 -12.23 1.84
N MET A 165 1.52 -12.11 2.88
CA MET A 165 1.13 -12.07 4.29
C MET A 165 0.33 -13.29 4.67
N GLY A 166 0.78 -14.45 4.23
CA GLY A 166 0.15 -15.73 4.51
C GLY A 166 1.15 -16.78 4.95
N THR A 167 0.60 -17.94 5.32
CA THR A 167 1.32 -19.17 5.65
C THR A 167 0.62 -20.36 4.99
N ARG A 168 1.11 -21.58 5.24
CA ARG A 168 0.41 -22.80 4.82
C ARG A 168 -0.77 -23.15 5.72
N ASP A 169 -0.95 -22.45 6.82
CA ASP A 169 -2.09 -22.60 7.75
C ASP A 169 -3.12 -21.48 7.47
N ALA A 170 -4.34 -21.86 7.14
CA ALA A 170 -5.40 -20.92 6.80
C ALA A 170 -5.84 -20.07 8.00
N VAL A 171 -5.85 -20.64 9.21
CA VAL A 171 -6.24 -19.92 10.43
C VAL A 171 -5.15 -18.89 10.76
N ARG A 172 -3.88 -19.32 10.75
CA ARG A 172 -2.76 -18.40 10.97
C ARG A 172 -2.72 -17.28 9.94
N THR A 173 -2.99 -17.60 8.66
CA THR A 173 -3.10 -16.57 7.60
C THR A 173 -4.20 -15.54 7.92
N ALA A 174 -5.37 -16.00 8.40
CA ALA A 174 -6.44 -15.08 8.79
C ALA A 174 -6.05 -14.20 10.00
N GLU A 175 -5.34 -14.75 10.98
CA GLU A 175 -4.79 -14.01 12.13
C GLU A 175 -3.80 -12.93 11.67
N ILE A 176 -2.89 -13.26 10.75
CA ILE A 176 -1.94 -12.31 10.17
C ILE A 176 -2.68 -11.16 9.47
N HIS A 177 -3.71 -11.46 8.69
CA HIS A 177 -4.52 -10.41 8.06
C HIS A 177 -5.23 -9.54 9.09
N LEU A 178 -5.66 -10.10 10.21
CA LEU A 178 -6.22 -9.34 11.33
C LEU A 178 -5.16 -8.45 12.00
N GLU A 179 -3.93 -8.94 12.18
CA GLU A 179 -2.81 -8.14 12.69
C GLU A 179 -2.54 -6.93 11.79
N VAL A 180 -2.46 -7.15 10.47
CA VAL A 180 -2.28 -6.07 9.48
C VAL A 180 -3.45 -5.08 9.52
N ALA A 181 -4.69 -5.58 9.54
CA ALA A 181 -5.87 -4.70 9.61
C ALA A 181 -5.85 -3.81 10.86
N ARG A 182 -5.45 -4.36 12.02
CA ARG A 182 -5.29 -3.59 13.27
C ARG A 182 -4.19 -2.53 13.17
N ALA A 183 -3.07 -2.84 12.53
CA ALA A 183 -2.00 -1.87 12.31
C ALA A 183 -2.46 -0.72 11.40
N VAL A 184 -3.19 -1.03 10.34
CA VAL A 184 -3.79 -0.03 9.45
C VAL A 184 -4.80 0.86 10.20
N GLU A 185 -5.69 0.27 10.99
CA GLU A 185 -6.65 1.00 11.84
C GLU A 185 -5.94 1.94 12.82
N ALA A 186 -4.90 1.46 13.51
CA ALA A 186 -4.12 2.26 14.44
C ALA A 186 -3.43 3.45 13.75
N PHE A 187 -2.80 3.20 12.60
CA PHE A 187 -2.17 4.22 11.77
C PHE A 187 -3.16 5.30 11.35
N LEU A 188 -4.35 4.92 10.87
CA LEU A 188 -5.37 5.85 10.42
C LEU A 188 -6.01 6.63 11.57
N ALA A 189 -6.13 6.06 12.76
CA ALA A 189 -6.65 6.73 13.95
C ALA A 189 -5.73 7.84 14.46
N GLY A 190 -4.41 7.74 14.25
CA GLY A 190 -3.42 8.76 14.59
C GLY A 190 -3.26 9.86 13.54
N ALA A 191 -4.05 9.84 12.48
CA ALA A 191 -3.87 10.67 11.29
C ALA A 191 -4.80 11.90 11.23
#